data_77e48d49377fe268400a21edb92a1d36
#
_entry.id   77e48d49377fe268400a21edb92a1d36
#
_cell.length_a   1.000
_cell.length_b   1.000
_cell.length_c   1.000
_cell.angle_alpha   90.00
_cell.angle_beta   90.00
_cell.angle_gamma   90.00
#
_symmetry.space_group_name_H-M   'P 1'
#
loop_
_entity.id
_entity.type
_entity.pdbx_description
1 polymer ?
#
loop_
_entity_poly.entity_id
_entity_poly.type
_entity_poly.pdbx_seq_one_letter_code
_entity_poly.pdbx_strand_id
1 'polypeptide(L)'
;MNMPRSLWLLVIGMMINVTGSSFLWPLNTIYIHEHLDKSLTVAGIVLMLNAAASVIGNLVGGVLFDKIGGFKSILLGIVITLVAVITLVFFHGWPVYIYLLILIGLGSGIVFPATYALAGTVWPEGGRKAFNAIYVAQNVGVAAGASLGGLVASISFHYIFIANAGLYAVFFLIAYFGYRNIDAKRASQTSILDQKPAVKNSQKFTALVILCIGYLLCWVGYVQWPSTISSHTQSLNIPLNQYSLLWTVNGALIVCAQPILSQFVKYVAKTLKQQMIIGFFLFIVSFVVASYAEQFTGFLLAMVILTIGEMLVWPAVPTIADDLAPKGRQGFYQGFVNSTATGGRMIGPLLGGMIADYYNMNLLFIIIISLLIFGIFTTLIYDKRLKATIELGTVPNQ
;
A
#
# COMPACT_ATOMS: atom_id res chain seq x y z
N MET A 1 -20.21 6.73 -15.97
CA MET A 1 -20.52 7.33 -14.64
C MET A 1 -19.34 8.19 -14.24
N ASN A 2 -19.59 9.46 -13.98
CA ASN A 2 -18.55 10.39 -13.53
C ASN A 2 -18.24 10.13 -12.04
N MET A 3 -16.97 10.22 -11.69
CA MET A 3 -16.48 10.05 -10.31
C MET A 3 -17.11 11.12 -9.40
N PRO A 4 -17.71 10.76 -8.24
CA PRO A 4 -18.35 11.72 -7.35
C PRO A 4 -17.34 12.69 -6.72
N ARG A 5 -17.79 13.91 -6.41
CA ARG A 5 -16.92 14.95 -5.80
C ARG A 5 -16.29 14.50 -4.48
N SER A 6 -17.01 13.72 -3.68
CA SER A 6 -16.49 13.16 -2.44
C SER A 6 -15.29 12.22 -2.64
N LEU A 7 -15.29 11.41 -3.71
CA LEU A 7 -14.13 10.57 -4.04
C LEU A 7 -12.95 11.41 -4.55
N TRP A 8 -13.20 12.48 -5.33
CA TRP A 8 -12.13 13.40 -5.72
C TRP A 8 -11.41 14.03 -4.52
N LEU A 9 -12.14 14.39 -3.47
CA LEU A 9 -11.54 14.90 -2.24
C LEU A 9 -10.64 13.84 -1.57
N LEU A 10 -11.07 12.56 -1.55
CA LEU A 10 -10.24 11.46 -1.02
C LEU A 10 -8.99 11.23 -1.87
N VAL A 11 -9.11 11.29 -3.19
CA VAL A 11 -8.00 11.17 -4.15
C VAL A 11 -6.96 12.28 -3.91
N ILE A 12 -7.40 13.53 -3.82
CA ILE A 12 -6.51 14.67 -3.56
C ILE A 12 -5.86 14.56 -2.18
N GLY A 13 -6.64 14.23 -1.15
CA GLY A 13 -6.10 14.03 0.19
C GLY A 13 -5.10 12.89 0.27
N MET A 14 -5.36 11.76 -0.39
CA MET A 14 -4.42 10.64 -0.46
C MET A 14 -3.13 11.02 -1.21
N MET A 15 -3.24 11.76 -2.32
CA MET A 15 -2.08 12.25 -3.06
C MET A 15 -1.19 13.13 -2.17
N ILE A 16 -1.76 14.08 -1.44
CA ILE A 16 -1.02 14.97 -0.53
C ILE A 16 -0.42 14.20 0.64
N ASN A 17 -1.19 13.28 1.24
CA ASN A 17 -0.70 12.40 2.32
C ASN A 17 0.54 11.62 1.90
N VAL A 18 0.48 10.99 0.72
CA VAL A 18 1.59 10.19 0.21
C VAL A 18 2.75 11.07 -0.25
N THR A 19 2.48 12.25 -0.82
CA THR A 19 3.53 13.22 -1.12
C THR A 19 4.30 13.56 0.15
N GLY A 20 3.61 13.89 1.25
CA GLY A 20 4.25 14.19 2.55
C GLY A 20 5.07 13.02 3.08
N SER A 21 4.51 11.81 3.14
CA SER A 21 5.25 10.66 3.64
C SER A 21 6.47 10.30 2.77
N SER A 22 6.39 10.54 1.45
CA SER A 22 7.49 10.27 0.51
C SER A 22 8.62 11.30 0.56
N PHE A 23 8.45 12.42 1.26
CA PHE A 23 9.56 13.32 1.60
C PHE A 23 10.53 12.69 2.60
N LEU A 24 10.00 11.99 3.60
CA LEU A 24 10.81 11.41 4.68
C LEU A 24 11.27 9.99 4.38
N TRP A 25 10.38 9.17 3.83
CA TRP A 25 10.60 7.73 3.76
C TRP A 25 11.91 7.30 3.09
N PRO A 26 12.31 7.80 1.90
CA PRO A 26 13.58 7.41 1.30
C PRO A 26 14.80 8.01 2.00
N LEU A 27 14.63 9.09 2.75
CA LEU A 27 15.72 9.85 3.38
C LEU A 27 15.96 9.48 4.84
N ASN A 28 15.06 8.71 5.46
CA ASN A 28 15.20 8.33 6.87
C ASN A 28 16.50 7.58 7.16
N THR A 29 16.90 6.64 6.30
CA THR A 29 18.15 5.87 6.48
C THR A 29 19.36 6.79 6.43
N ILE A 30 19.40 7.69 5.46
CA ILE A 30 20.48 8.67 5.30
C ILE A 30 20.54 9.59 6.52
N TYR A 31 19.38 10.11 6.95
CA TYR A 31 19.30 11.00 8.11
C TYR A 31 19.79 10.33 9.39
N ILE A 32 19.37 9.10 9.66
CA ILE A 32 19.79 8.35 10.85
C ILE A 32 21.29 8.04 10.79
N HIS A 33 21.83 7.70 9.61
CA HIS A 33 23.22 7.32 9.47
C HIS A 33 24.14 8.55 9.45
N GLU A 34 23.87 9.53 8.61
CA GLU A 34 24.79 10.64 8.36
C GLU A 34 24.60 11.82 9.31
N HIS A 35 23.37 12.06 9.83
CA HIS A 35 23.10 13.21 10.71
C HIS A 35 22.93 12.84 12.19
N LEU A 36 22.53 11.60 12.49
CA LEU A 36 22.41 11.13 13.87
C LEU A 36 23.57 10.20 14.28
N ASP A 37 24.57 9.99 13.41
CA ASP A 37 25.77 9.18 13.65
C ASP A 37 25.45 7.75 14.16
N LYS A 38 24.42 7.11 13.55
CA LYS A 38 24.02 5.75 13.91
C LYS A 38 24.37 4.76 12.80
N SER A 39 24.60 3.50 13.20
CA SER A 39 24.87 2.44 12.21
C SER A 39 23.64 2.19 11.30
N LEU A 40 23.86 1.66 10.10
CA LEU A 40 22.79 1.24 9.19
C LEU A 40 21.89 0.18 9.84
N THR A 41 22.44 -0.67 10.71
CA THR A 41 21.65 -1.64 11.49
C THR A 41 20.64 -0.95 12.41
N VAL A 42 21.05 0.12 13.10
CA VAL A 42 20.15 0.91 13.95
C VAL A 42 19.09 1.61 13.09
N ALA A 43 19.46 2.16 11.94
CA ALA A 43 18.49 2.72 11.00
C ALA A 43 17.46 1.68 10.55
N GLY A 44 17.89 0.47 10.19
CA GLY A 44 17.01 -0.64 9.85
C GLY A 44 16.04 -1.01 10.98
N ILE A 45 16.51 -1.09 12.22
CA ILE A 45 15.66 -1.37 13.40
C ILE A 45 14.60 -0.26 13.57
N VAL A 46 14.98 1.01 13.45
CA VAL A 46 14.06 2.14 13.59
C VAL A 46 12.97 2.09 12.52
N LEU A 47 13.33 1.81 11.26
CA LEU A 47 12.36 1.66 10.17
C LEU A 47 11.46 0.44 10.36
N MET A 48 11.99 -0.65 10.92
CA MET A 48 11.18 -1.81 11.28
C MET A 48 10.17 -1.48 12.39
N LEU A 49 10.56 -0.72 13.40
CA LEU A 49 9.64 -0.26 14.45
C LEU A 49 8.55 0.67 13.90
N ASN A 50 8.90 1.58 12.98
CA ASN A 50 7.93 2.41 12.27
C ASN A 50 6.92 1.54 11.48
N ALA A 51 7.41 0.54 10.74
CA ALA A 51 6.55 -0.38 9.99
C ALA A 51 5.66 -1.22 10.92
N ALA A 52 6.18 -1.70 12.05
CA ALA A 52 5.39 -2.43 13.05
C ALA A 52 4.28 -1.55 13.64
N ALA A 53 4.59 -0.28 13.97
CA ALA A 53 3.60 0.69 14.42
C ALA A 53 2.54 0.96 13.35
N SER A 54 2.94 1.00 12.06
CA SER A 54 1.99 1.15 10.94
C SER A 54 1.08 -0.08 10.79
N VAL A 55 1.56 -1.31 11.02
CA VAL A 55 0.73 -2.53 11.06
C VAL A 55 -0.34 -2.42 12.15
N ILE A 56 0.07 -2.01 13.35
CA ILE A 56 -0.87 -1.77 14.46
C ILE A 56 -1.86 -0.68 14.08
N GLY A 57 -1.37 0.43 13.52
CA GLY A 57 -2.18 1.54 13.03
C GLY A 57 -3.22 1.11 11.99
N ASN A 58 -2.86 0.24 11.05
CA ASN A 58 -3.77 -0.29 10.04
C ASN A 58 -4.94 -1.09 10.68
N LEU A 59 -4.64 -1.96 11.63
CA LEU A 59 -5.67 -2.74 12.32
C LEU A 59 -6.56 -1.85 13.18
N VAL A 60 -5.95 -0.97 13.97
CA VAL A 60 -6.67 -0.01 14.83
C VAL A 60 -7.51 0.94 13.98
N GLY A 61 -6.94 1.49 12.90
CA GLY A 61 -7.63 2.41 11.99
C GLY A 61 -8.84 1.78 11.30
N GLY A 62 -8.73 0.51 10.91
CA GLY A 62 -9.85 -0.25 10.38
C GLY A 62 -10.98 -0.41 11.40
N VAL A 63 -10.65 -0.78 12.64
CA VAL A 63 -11.64 -0.90 13.73
C VAL A 63 -12.24 0.46 14.10
N LEU A 64 -11.42 1.52 14.13
CA LEU A 64 -11.91 2.87 14.40
C LEU A 64 -12.88 3.35 13.31
N PHE A 65 -12.55 3.09 12.03
CA PHE A 65 -13.46 3.39 10.93
C PHE A 65 -14.85 2.77 11.16
N ASP A 66 -14.90 1.49 11.53
CA ASP A 66 -16.15 0.76 11.76
C ASP A 66 -16.91 1.28 13.00
N LYS A 67 -16.21 1.78 14.04
CA LYS A 67 -16.82 2.23 15.31
C LYS A 67 -17.20 3.71 15.33
N ILE A 68 -16.33 4.59 14.82
CA ILE A 68 -16.50 6.05 14.97
C ILE A 68 -16.66 6.77 13.62
N GLY A 69 -16.62 6.01 12.50
CA GLY A 69 -16.78 6.52 11.13
C GLY A 69 -15.49 7.01 10.50
N GLY A 70 -15.53 7.15 9.15
CA GLY A 70 -14.34 7.45 8.35
C GLY A 70 -13.73 8.81 8.65
N PHE A 71 -14.54 9.86 8.75
CA PHE A 71 -14.06 11.21 9.03
C PHE A 71 -13.22 11.29 10.31
N LYS A 72 -13.78 10.79 11.43
CA LYS A 72 -13.12 10.86 12.73
C LYS A 72 -11.85 10.00 12.78
N SER A 73 -11.88 8.82 12.14
CA SER A 73 -10.72 7.92 12.09
C SER A 73 -9.58 8.51 11.28
N ILE A 74 -9.88 9.03 10.09
CA ILE A 74 -8.88 9.68 9.24
C ILE A 74 -8.31 10.92 9.95
N LEU A 75 -9.16 11.76 10.54
CA LEU A 75 -8.73 12.96 11.24
C LEU A 75 -7.82 12.63 12.43
N LEU A 76 -8.15 11.59 13.22
CA LEU A 76 -7.31 11.12 14.32
C LEU A 76 -5.91 10.71 13.82
N GLY A 77 -5.84 9.90 12.76
CA GLY A 77 -4.56 9.48 12.19
C GLY A 77 -3.75 10.66 11.66
N ILE A 78 -4.40 11.64 11.00
CA ILE A 78 -3.75 12.87 10.53
C ILE A 78 -3.21 13.67 11.70
N VAL A 79 -3.98 13.87 12.78
CA VAL A 79 -3.56 14.65 13.96
C VAL A 79 -2.35 14.00 14.63
N ILE A 80 -2.35 12.67 14.82
CA ILE A 80 -1.20 11.95 15.39
C ILE A 80 0.05 12.19 14.53
N THR A 81 -0.07 12.03 13.20
CA THR A 81 1.05 12.24 12.28
C THR A 81 1.49 13.70 12.27
N LEU A 82 0.55 14.64 12.19
CA LEU A 82 0.84 16.08 12.13
C LEU A 82 1.56 16.55 13.39
N VAL A 83 1.11 16.15 14.58
CA VAL A 83 1.79 16.46 15.84
C VAL A 83 3.21 15.90 15.84
N ALA A 84 3.41 14.65 15.41
CA ALA A 84 4.73 14.05 15.34
C ALA A 84 5.64 14.78 14.34
N VAL A 85 5.13 15.15 13.15
CA VAL A 85 5.93 15.84 12.13
C VAL A 85 6.24 17.29 12.54
N ILE A 86 5.30 18.02 13.17
CA ILE A 86 5.57 19.35 13.73
C ILE A 86 6.63 19.24 14.82
N THR A 87 6.55 18.23 15.69
CA THR A 87 7.57 18.02 16.74
C THR A 87 8.93 17.72 16.12
N LEU A 88 9.01 16.98 14.99
CA LEU A 88 10.25 16.75 14.26
C LEU A 88 10.91 18.05 13.75
N VAL A 89 10.16 19.09 13.45
CA VAL A 89 10.74 20.40 13.04
C VAL A 89 11.64 20.97 14.13
N PHE A 90 11.27 20.76 15.40
CA PHE A 90 11.98 21.33 16.55
C PHE A 90 12.90 20.34 17.25
N PHE A 91 12.50 19.05 17.29
CA PHE A 91 13.15 18.01 18.07
C PHE A 91 13.43 16.76 17.20
N HIS A 92 14.44 16.83 16.34
CA HIS A 92 14.82 15.74 15.44
C HIS A 92 16.10 15.00 15.85
N GLY A 93 16.58 15.22 17.09
CA GLY A 93 17.76 14.54 17.64
C GLY A 93 17.45 13.14 18.16
N TRP A 94 18.53 12.40 18.46
CA TRP A 94 18.46 11.08 19.08
C TRP A 94 18.24 11.20 20.59
N PRO A 95 17.37 10.38 21.25
CA PRO A 95 16.54 9.29 20.68
C PRO A 95 15.12 9.70 20.27
N VAL A 96 14.77 10.98 20.37
CA VAL A 96 13.41 11.50 20.12
C VAL A 96 12.93 11.12 18.73
N TYR A 97 13.83 11.11 17.74
CA TYR A 97 13.54 10.74 16.36
C TYR A 97 12.85 9.39 16.23
N ILE A 98 13.26 8.39 17.04
CA ILE A 98 12.67 7.04 17.02
C ILE A 98 11.19 7.10 17.40
N TYR A 99 10.88 7.77 18.53
CA TYR A 99 9.51 7.85 19.04
C TYR A 99 8.59 8.57 18.07
N LEU A 100 9.09 9.63 17.43
CA LEU A 100 8.33 10.39 16.45
C LEU A 100 8.08 9.58 15.17
N LEU A 101 9.05 8.80 14.70
CA LEU A 101 8.84 7.89 13.57
C LEU A 101 7.81 6.78 13.89
N ILE A 102 7.82 6.26 15.12
CA ILE A 102 6.81 5.28 15.57
C ILE A 102 5.41 5.92 15.55
N LEU A 103 5.25 7.17 16.03
CA LEU A 103 3.99 7.90 15.98
C LEU A 103 3.55 8.19 14.55
N ILE A 104 4.45 8.55 13.65
CA ILE A 104 4.17 8.75 12.23
C ILE A 104 3.69 7.43 11.61
N GLY A 105 4.35 6.30 11.91
CA GLY A 105 3.93 4.99 11.46
C GLY A 105 2.51 4.63 11.94
N LEU A 106 2.23 4.85 13.22
CA LEU A 106 0.91 4.61 13.80
C LEU A 106 -0.18 5.48 13.16
N GLY A 107 0.07 6.79 13.04
CA GLY A 107 -0.91 7.73 12.49
C GLY A 107 -1.19 7.47 11.00
N SER A 108 -0.15 7.27 10.19
CA SER A 108 -0.30 6.92 8.78
C SER A 108 -1.01 5.57 8.60
N GLY A 109 -0.69 4.60 9.46
CA GLY A 109 -1.39 3.31 9.48
C GLY A 109 -2.89 3.45 9.71
N ILE A 110 -3.35 4.37 10.55
CA ILE A 110 -4.78 4.63 10.75
C ILE A 110 -5.42 5.24 9.49
N VAL A 111 -4.74 6.15 8.80
CA VAL A 111 -5.29 6.89 7.66
C VAL A 111 -5.56 5.98 6.46
N PHE A 112 -4.62 5.08 6.11
CA PHE A 112 -4.71 4.30 4.88
C PHE A 112 -5.97 3.43 4.80
N PRO A 113 -6.24 2.49 5.72
CA PRO A 113 -7.41 1.63 5.64
C PRO A 113 -8.72 2.40 5.76
N ALA A 114 -8.74 3.46 6.58
CA ALA A 114 -9.91 4.31 6.72
C ALA A 114 -10.23 5.06 5.41
N THR A 115 -9.23 5.51 4.66
CA THR A 115 -9.44 6.14 3.35
C THR A 115 -9.92 5.14 2.30
N TYR A 116 -9.36 3.93 2.26
CA TYR A 116 -9.83 2.87 1.37
C TYR A 116 -11.28 2.46 1.69
N ALA A 117 -11.59 2.22 2.96
CA ALA A 117 -12.95 1.89 3.39
C ALA A 117 -13.93 3.02 3.04
N LEU A 118 -13.54 4.30 3.23
CA LEU A 118 -14.37 5.43 2.86
C LEU A 118 -14.56 5.53 1.34
N ALA A 119 -13.53 5.25 0.54
CA ALA A 119 -13.63 5.26 -0.92
C ALA A 119 -14.65 4.23 -1.44
N GLY A 120 -14.61 2.99 -0.95
CA GLY A 120 -15.60 1.96 -1.28
C GLY A 120 -17.00 2.35 -0.86
N THR A 121 -17.12 2.99 0.31
CA THR A 121 -18.41 3.42 0.81
C THR A 121 -18.99 4.65 0.13
N VAL A 122 -18.17 5.56 -0.38
CA VAL A 122 -18.62 6.79 -1.07
C VAL A 122 -19.09 6.51 -2.49
N TRP A 123 -18.51 5.52 -3.13
CA TRP A 123 -18.86 5.16 -4.51
C TRP A 123 -18.96 3.63 -4.69
N PRO A 124 -19.97 2.97 -4.10
CA PRO A 124 -20.16 1.51 -4.21
C PRO A 124 -20.26 1.05 -5.67
N GLU A 125 -20.97 1.81 -6.51
CA GLU A 125 -21.19 1.47 -7.92
C GLU A 125 -19.87 1.58 -8.74
N GLY A 126 -18.90 2.29 -8.23
CA GLY A 126 -17.56 2.42 -8.82
C GLY A 126 -16.73 1.16 -8.69
N GLY A 127 -16.97 0.36 -7.64
CA GLY A 127 -16.23 -0.87 -7.35
C GLY A 127 -14.73 -0.65 -7.49
N ARG A 128 -14.06 -1.50 -8.29
CA ARG A 128 -12.62 -1.39 -8.57
C ARG A 128 -12.14 0.01 -8.99
N LYS A 129 -12.99 0.82 -9.66
CA LYS A 129 -12.58 2.16 -10.12
C LYS A 129 -12.30 3.11 -8.95
N ALA A 130 -13.04 2.99 -7.83
CA ALA A 130 -12.80 3.78 -6.64
C ALA A 130 -11.40 3.48 -6.05
N PHE A 131 -11.08 2.21 -5.90
CA PHE A 131 -9.79 1.76 -5.37
C PHE A 131 -8.63 2.07 -6.31
N ASN A 132 -8.85 1.93 -7.62
CA ASN A 132 -7.86 2.30 -8.63
C ASN A 132 -7.55 3.82 -8.61
N ALA A 133 -8.54 4.67 -8.39
CA ALA A 133 -8.32 6.11 -8.28
C ALA A 133 -7.43 6.45 -7.07
N ILE A 134 -7.65 5.81 -5.93
CA ILE A 134 -6.78 5.95 -4.74
C ILE A 134 -5.37 5.43 -5.02
N TYR A 135 -5.24 4.27 -5.69
CA TYR A 135 -3.95 3.70 -6.07
C TYR A 135 -3.15 4.64 -7.00
N VAL A 136 -3.79 5.21 -8.02
CA VAL A 136 -3.13 6.18 -8.92
C VAL A 136 -2.70 7.43 -8.14
N ALA A 137 -3.56 7.94 -7.25
CA ALA A 137 -3.23 9.08 -6.41
C ALA A 137 -2.00 8.83 -5.52
N GLN A 138 -1.87 7.62 -4.96
CA GLN A 138 -0.69 7.22 -4.19
C GLN A 138 0.59 7.27 -5.05
N ASN A 139 0.56 6.72 -6.26
CA ASN A 139 1.72 6.71 -7.15
C ASN A 139 2.13 8.11 -7.61
N VAL A 140 1.17 8.98 -7.91
CA VAL A 140 1.42 10.41 -8.18
C VAL A 140 2.05 11.07 -6.95
N GLY A 141 1.53 10.77 -5.75
CA GLY A 141 2.07 11.27 -4.48
C GLY A 141 3.50 10.80 -4.22
N VAL A 142 3.81 9.53 -4.47
CA VAL A 142 5.18 8.98 -4.34
C VAL A 142 6.13 9.70 -5.30
N ALA A 143 5.76 9.84 -6.56
CA ALA A 143 6.59 10.50 -7.55
C ALA A 143 6.86 11.97 -7.21
N ALA A 144 5.81 12.71 -6.83
CA ALA A 144 5.93 14.10 -6.41
C ALA A 144 6.78 14.24 -5.13
N GLY A 145 6.50 13.40 -4.13
CA GLY A 145 7.19 13.44 -2.84
C GLY A 145 8.67 13.09 -2.94
N ALA A 146 9.02 12.03 -3.66
CA ALA A 146 10.40 11.65 -3.86
C ALA A 146 11.21 12.71 -4.62
N SER A 147 10.62 13.27 -5.70
CA SER A 147 11.27 14.32 -6.50
C SER A 147 11.47 15.60 -5.72
N LEU A 148 10.44 16.10 -5.06
CA LEU A 148 10.50 17.33 -4.26
C LEU A 148 11.34 17.13 -3.00
N GLY A 149 11.25 15.94 -2.35
CA GLY A 149 12.03 15.59 -1.17
C GLY A 149 13.53 15.63 -1.44
N GLY A 150 13.98 15.07 -2.55
CA GLY A 150 15.38 15.13 -2.97
C GLY A 150 15.88 16.55 -3.23
N LEU A 151 15.06 17.40 -3.88
CA LEU A 151 15.40 18.83 -4.10
C LEU A 151 15.49 19.61 -2.78
N VAL A 152 14.56 19.39 -1.86
CA VAL A 152 14.57 20.06 -0.56
C VAL A 152 15.73 19.55 0.31
N ALA A 153 16.03 18.25 0.27
CA ALA A 153 17.16 17.64 0.98
C ALA A 153 18.51 18.22 0.56
N SER A 154 18.68 18.54 -0.73
CA SER A 154 19.91 19.14 -1.25
C SER A 154 20.21 20.53 -0.68
N ILE A 155 19.19 21.20 -0.13
CA ILE A 155 19.34 22.51 0.54
C ILE A 155 19.60 22.28 2.03
N SER A 156 18.72 21.58 2.72
CA SER A 156 18.87 21.19 4.13
C SER A 156 17.84 20.13 4.53
N PHE A 157 18.26 19.17 5.34
CA PHE A 157 17.33 18.20 5.95
C PHE A 157 16.26 18.85 6.83
N HIS A 158 16.57 19.96 7.49
CA HIS A 158 15.61 20.71 8.30
C HIS A 158 14.39 21.17 7.48
N TYR A 159 14.60 21.61 6.25
CA TYR A 159 13.50 22.02 5.36
C TYR A 159 12.60 20.85 4.94
N ILE A 160 13.11 19.61 4.96
CA ILE A 160 12.28 18.41 4.74
C ILE A 160 11.20 18.29 5.81
N PHE A 161 11.56 18.48 7.08
CA PHE A 161 10.60 18.41 8.19
C PHE A 161 9.56 19.52 8.09
N ILE A 162 9.98 20.76 7.75
CA ILE A 162 9.06 21.91 7.55
C ILE A 162 8.10 21.64 6.38
N ALA A 163 8.62 21.21 5.23
CA ALA A 163 7.81 20.93 4.05
C ALA A 163 6.81 19.79 4.31
N ASN A 164 7.25 18.74 5.00
CA ASN A 164 6.40 17.63 5.40
C ASN A 164 5.29 18.07 6.36
N ALA A 165 5.62 18.89 7.38
CA ALA A 165 4.64 19.46 8.30
C ALA A 165 3.61 20.32 7.55
N GLY A 166 4.05 21.13 6.58
CA GLY A 166 3.19 21.93 5.71
C GLY A 166 2.22 21.07 4.89
N LEU A 167 2.70 19.98 4.28
CA LEU A 167 1.87 19.06 3.52
C LEU A 167 0.83 18.36 4.41
N TYR A 168 1.22 17.91 5.60
CA TYR A 168 0.27 17.32 6.54
C TYR A 168 -0.73 18.34 7.10
N ALA A 169 -0.34 19.62 7.28
CA ALA A 169 -1.28 20.69 7.62
C ALA A 169 -2.30 20.93 6.50
N VAL A 170 -1.88 20.95 5.23
CA VAL A 170 -2.79 21.03 4.08
C VAL A 170 -3.71 19.82 4.04
N PHE A 171 -3.19 18.60 4.27
CA PHE A 171 -4.01 17.39 4.32
C PHE A 171 -5.04 17.46 5.46
N PHE A 172 -4.64 17.96 6.64
CA PHE A 172 -5.56 18.19 7.76
C PHE A 172 -6.71 19.11 7.36
N LEU A 173 -6.41 20.24 6.70
CA LEU A 173 -7.44 21.19 6.26
C LEU A 173 -8.40 20.57 5.24
N ILE A 174 -7.87 19.83 4.26
CA ILE A 174 -8.70 19.10 3.28
C ILE A 174 -9.61 18.09 3.97
N ALA A 175 -9.07 17.31 4.91
CA ALA A 175 -9.84 16.31 5.63
C ALA A 175 -10.90 16.98 6.53
N TYR A 176 -10.54 18.02 7.27
CA TYR A 176 -11.44 18.71 8.20
C TYR A 176 -12.62 19.37 7.50
N PHE A 177 -12.37 20.08 6.39
CA PHE A 177 -13.44 20.77 5.67
C PHE A 177 -14.11 19.90 4.62
N GLY A 178 -13.36 19.00 3.97
CA GLY A 178 -13.86 18.19 2.86
C GLY A 178 -14.55 16.89 3.28
N TYR A 179 -14.05 16.20 4.32
CA TYR A 179 -14.56 14.87 4.67
C TYR A 179 -15.70 14.92 5.70
N ARG A 180 -15.85 16.00 6.43
CA ARG A 180 -16.89 16.17 7.45
C ARG A 180 -18.30 15.87 6.94
N ASN A 181 -18.62 16.35 5.72
CA ASN A 181 -19.95 16.17 5.14
C ASN A 181 -20.12 14.81 4.43
N ILE A 182 -19.04 14.07 4.21
CA ILE A 182 -19.09 12.74 3.60
C ILE A 182 -19.69 11.73 4.60
N ASP A 183 -19.29 11.83 5.85
CA ASP A 183 -19.69 10.90 6.93
C ASP A 183 -21.13 11.12 7.43
N ALA A 184 -21.63 12.37 7.38
CA ALA A 184 -22.96 12.73 7.88
C ALA A 184 -24.11 12.02 7.16
N LYS A 185 -23.92 11.61 5.91
CA LYS A 185 -24.93 10.87 5.13
C LYS A 185 -25.02 9.38 5.48
N ARG A 186 -24.10 8.85 6.25
CA ARG A 186 -23.95 7.42 6.57
C ARG A 186 -24.16 7.03 8.01
N ALA A 187 -23.94 7.91 8.97
CA ALA A 187 -24.23 7.65 10.38
C ALA A 187 -25.70 7.23 10.63
N SER A 188 -26.60 7.55 9.67
CA SER A 188 -27.99 7.12 9.70
C SER A 188 -28.25 5.69 9.17
N GLN A 189 -27.27 5.04 8.53
CA GLN A 189 -27.45 3.71 7.92
C GLN A 189 -26.73 2.56 8.63
N THR A 190 -25.84 2.83 9.58
CA THR A 190 -25.09 1.81 10.32
C THR A 190 -25.27 1.95 11.82
N SER A 191 -26.47 1.62 12.31
CA SER A 191 -26.65 1.28 13.72
C SER A 191 -26.00 -0.10 13.95
N ILE A 192 -24.74 -0.09 14.45
CA ILE A 192 -23.94 -1.29 14.76
C ILE A 192 -24.60 -2.11 15.90
N LEU A 193 -25.60 -1.57 16.58
CA LEU A 193 -26.22 -2.17 17.78
C LEU A 193 -27.17 -3.33 17.47
N ASP A 194 -27.58 -3.54 16.20
CA ASP A 194 -28.62 -4.53 15.87
C ASP A 194 -28.11 -5.80 15.16
N GLN A 195 -26.81 -5.99 14.96
CA GLN A 195 -26.32 -7.18 14.27
C GLN A 195 -25.74 -8.23 15.22
N LYS A 196 -26.52 -9.29 15.48
CA LYS A 196 -26.01 -10.55 16.05
C LYS A 196 -24.85 -11.08 15.19
N PRO A 197 -23.74 -11.58 15.77
CA PRO A 197 -22.65 -12.17 15.03
C PRO A 197 -23.15 -13.45 14.34
N ALA A 198 -23.46 -13.35 13.07
CA ALA A 198 -23.88 -14.52 12.29
C ALA A 198 -22.66 -15.37 11.92
N VAL A 199 -22.80 -16.69 12.01
CA VAL A 199 -21.81 -17.72 11.59
C VAL A 199 -21.30 -17.52 10.14
N LYS A 200 -22.08 -16.87 9.29
CA LYS A 200 -21.73 -16.44 7.91
C LYS A 200 -20.50 -15.52 7.82
N ASN A 201 -20.16 -14.74 8.84
CA ASN A 201 -19.01 -13.84 8.82
C ASN A 201 -17.67 -14.57 8.89
N SER A 202 -17.63 -15.80 9.43
CA SER A 202 -16.41 -16.63 9.50
C SER A 202 -15.90 -17.05 8.14
N GLN A 203 -16.77 -17.40 7.21
CA GLN A 203 -16.36 -17.86 5.85
C GLN A 203 -15.80 -16.72 5.01
N LYS A 204 -16.41 -15.55 5.06
CA LYS A 204 -15.91 -14.35 4.37
C LYS A 204 -14.55 -13.92 4.92
N PHE A 205 -14.37 -13.98 6.24
CA PHE A 205 -13.08 -13.68 6.85
C PHE A 205 -12.02 -14.73 6.50
N THR A 206 -12.37 -16.02 6.49
CA THR A 206 -11.47 -17.09 6.03
C THR A 206 -11.03 -16.86 4.57
N ALA A 207 -11.96 -16.47 3.69
CA ALA A 207 -11.65 -16.11 2.31
C ALA A 207 -10.66 -14.94 2.23
N LEU A 208 -10.87 -13.89 3.05
CA LEU A 208 -9.93 -12.76 3.15
C LEU A 208 -8.55 -13.21 3.61
N VAL A 209 -8.45 -14.05 4.66
CA VAL A 209 -7.17 -14.55 5.17
C VAL A 209 -6.42 -15.34 4.11
N ILE A 210 -7.10 -16.25 3.38
CA ILE A 210 -6.49 -17.03 2.30
C ILE A 210 -5.96 -16.09 1.19
N LEU A 211 -6.74 -15.07 0.81
CA LEU A 211 -6.33 -14.06 -0.16
C LEU A 211 -5.10 -13.29 0.34
N CYS A 212 -5.11 -12.87 1.61
CA CYS A 212 -4.05 -12.09 2.23
C CYS A 212 -2.74 -12.87 2.37
N ILE A 213 -2.78 -14.21 2.52
CA ILE A 213 -1.55 -15.02 2.49
C ILE A 213 -0.84 -14.85 1.15
N GLY A 214 -1.54 -15.02 0.02
CA GLY A 214 -0.95 -14.79 -1.30
C GLY A 214 -0.49 -13.35 -1.51
N TYR A 215 -1.24 -12.38 -0.99
CA TYR A 215 -0.91 -10.97 -1.07
C TYR A 215 0.34 -10.60 -0.25
N LEU A 216 0.52 -11.20 0.94
CA LEU A 216 1.74 -11.07 1.73
C LEU A 216 2.96 -11.55 0.94
N LEU A 217 2.87 -12.76 0.37
CA LEU A 217 3.95 -13.36 -0.41
C LEU A 217 4.28 -12.54 -1.65
N CYS A 218 3.26 -11.96 -2.29
CA CYS A 218 3.43 -11.03 -3.39
C CYS A 218 4.22 -9.79 -2.98
N TRP A 219 3.91 -9.20 -1.81
CA TRP A 219 4.66 -8.05 -1.28
C TRP A 219 6.09 -8.39 -0.89
N VAL A 220 6.33 -9.59 -0.33
CA VAL A 220 7.68 -10.09 -0.06
C VAL A 220 8.51 -10.17 -1.35
N GLY A 221 7.91 -10.62 -2.45
CA GLY A 221 8.57 -10.63 -3.77
C GLY A 221 8.75 -9.21 -4.33
N TYR A 222 7.68 -8.41 -4.37
CA TYR A 222 7.71 -7.08 -4.95
C TYR A 222 8.76 -6.16 -4.32
N VAL A 223 8.89 -6.19 -3.01
CA VAL A 223 9.82 -5.32 -2.27
C VAL A 223 11.30 -5.65 -2.53
N GLN A 224 11.61 -6.79 -3.17
CA GLN A 224 12.98 -7.07 -3.60
C GLN A 224 13.48 -6.09 -4.66
N TRP A 225 12.59 -5.48 -5.43
CA TRP A 225 12.99 -4.45 -6.39
C TRP A 225 13.70 -3.25 -5.73
N PRO A 226 13.13 -2.56 -4.74
CA PRO A 226 13.80 -1.46 -4.07
C PRO A 226 14.89 -1.89 -3.07
N SER A 227 14.99 -3.16 -2.75
CA SER A 227 15.99 -3.68 -1.80
C SER A 227 17.09 -4.49 -2.49
N THR A 228 16.96 -5.80 -2.58
CA THR A 228 18.02 -6.71 -3.01
C THR A 228 18.36 -6.60 -4.51
N ILE A 229 17.34 -6.42 -5.39
CA ILE A 229 17.59 -6.24 -6.83
C ILE A 229 18.29 -4.91 -7.11
N SER A 230 18.02 -3.87 -6.34
CA SER A 230 18.74 -2.61 -6.40
C SER A 230 20.27 -2.79 -6.22
N SER A 231 20.67 -3.54 -5.19
CA SER A 231 22.07 -3.86 -4.93
C SER A 231 22.67 -4.76 -6.02
N HIS A 232 21.88 -5.72 -6.50
CA HIS A 232 22.30 -6.61 -7.59
C HIS A 232 22.56 -5.86 -8.90
N THR A 233 21.73 -4.88 -9.27
CA THR A 233 21.98 -4.07 -10.46
C THR A 233 23.27 -3.27 -10.36
N GLN A 234 23.63 -2.80 -9.17
CA GLN A 234 24.91 -2.11 -8.95
C GLN A 234 26.11 -3.06 -9.04
N SER A 235 26.00 -4.31 -8.58
CA SER A 235 27.04 -5.33 -8.74
C SER A 235 27.28 -5.70 -10.22
N LEU A 236 26.29 -5.49 -11.08
CA LEU A 236 26.37 -5.62 -12.55
C LEU A 236 26.87 -4.34 -13.24
N ASN A 237 27.39 -3.36 -12.48
CA ASN A 237 27.87 -2.06 -12.98
C ASN A 237 26.79 -1.22 -13.68
N ILE A 238 25.50 -1.43 -13.35
CA ILE A 238 24.41 -0.57 -13.81
C ILE A 238 24.36 0.66 -12.89
N PRO A 239 24.57 1.88 -13.42
CA PRO A 239 24.62 3.09 -12.61
C PRO A 239 23.28 3.36 -11.89
N LEU A 240 23.34 3.97 -10.71
CA LEU A 240 22.17 4.26 -9.87
C LEU A 240 21.14 5.15 -10.59
N ASN A 241 21.58 6.07 -11.47
CA ASN A 241 20.67 6.89 -12.27
C ASN A 241 19.84 6.05 -13.25
N GLN A 242 20.43 5.02 -13.87
CA GLN A 242 19.69 4.09 -14.71
C GLN A 242 18.71 3.25 -13.89
N TYR A 243 19.13 2.75 -12.73
CA TYR A 243 18.23 2.04 -11.83
C TYR A 243 17.03 2.94 -11.41
N SER A 244 17.28 4.19 -11.07
CA SER A 244 16.22 5.16 -10.71
C SER A 244 15.24 5.41 -11.86
N LEU A 245 15.71 5.33 -13.12
CA LEU A 245 14.86 5.46 -14.30
C LEU A 245 13.81 4.34 -14.39
N LEU A 246 14.08 3.13 -13.85
CA LEU A 246 13.10 2.05 -13.79
C LEU A 246 11.85 2.48 -13.01
N TRP A 247 12.03 3.16 -11.89
CA TRP A 247 10.92 3.68 -11.08
C TRP A 247 10.19 4.85 -11.73
N THR A 248 10.91 5.66 -12.50
CA THR A 248 10.29 6.71 -13.34
C THR A 248 9.38 6.09 -14.40
N VAL A 249 9.84 5.03 -15.07
CA VAL A 249 9.03 4.29 -16.05
C VAL A 249 7.84 3.61 -15.38
N ASN A 250 8.02 2.97 -14.20
CA ASN A 250 6.95 2.41 -13.42
C ASN A 250 5.85 3.46 -13.14
N GLY A 251 6.21 4.60 -12.56
CA GLY A 251 5.25 5.65 -12.26
C GLY A 251 4.56 6.23 -13.49
N ALA A 252 5.30 6.45 -14.58
CA ALA A 252 4.74 6.95 -15.84
C ALA A 252 3.75 5.96 -16.45
N LEU A 253 4.06 4.66 -16.46
CA LEU A 253 3.15 3.62 -16.94
C LEU A 253 1.88 3.54 -16.11
N ILE A 254 1.97 3.61 -14.78
CA ILE A 254 0.79 3.57 -13.91
C ILE A 254 -0.20 4.69 -14.27
N VAL A 255 0.28 5.86 -14.61
CA VAL A 255 -0.58 7.00 -14.99
C VAL A 255 -1.04 6.90 -16.45
N CYS A 256 -0.11 6.70 -17.38
CA CYS A 256 -0.39 6.80 -18.82
C CYS A 256 -1.10 5.58 -19.40
N ALA A 257 -0.88 4.38 -18.84
CA ALA A 257 -1.49 3.16 -19.37
C ALA A 257 -2.91 2.88 -18.85
N GLN A 258 -3.48 3.73 -17.98
CA GLN A 258 -4.84 3.55 -17.43
C GLN A 258 -5.93 3.36 -18.51
N PRO A 259 -5.96 4.13 -19.62
CA PRO A 259 -6.99 3.93 -20.62
C PRO A 259 -6.94 2.54 -21.27
N ILE A 260 -5.72 2.05 -21.57
CA ILE A 260 -5.49 0.73 -22.16
C ILE A 260 -5.86 -0.37 -21.17
N LEU A 261 -5.41 -0.23 -19.93
CA LEU A 261 -5.72 -1.18 -18.87
C LEU A 261 -7.21 -1.27 -18.59
N SER A 262 -7.92 -0.16 -18.62
CA SER A 262 -9.37 -0.15 -18.40
C SER A 262 -10.14 -0.94 -19.47
N GLN A 263 -9.68 -0.90 -20.72
CA GLN A 263 -10.23 -1.73 -21.79
C GLN A 263 -9.87 -3.21 -21.61
N PHE A 264 -8.62 -3.51 -21.29
CA PHE A 264 -8.18 -4.88 -20.99
C PHE A 264 -9.00 -5.51 -19.85
N VAL A 265 -9.20 -4.79 -18.76
CA VAL A 265 -10.03 -5.23 -17.63
C VAL A 265 -11.48 -5.46 -18.06
N LYS A 266 -12.03 -4.60 -18.91
CA LYS A 266 -13.42 -4.71 -19.37
C LYS A 266 -13.65 -5.94 -20.27
N TYR A 267 -12.71 -6.26 -21.15
CA TYR A 267 -12.92 -7.28 -22.18
C TYR A 267 -12.22 -8.62 -21.87
N VAL A 268 -11.08 -8.61 -21.22
CA VAL A 268 -10.24 -9.80 -20.97
C VAL A 268 -10.28 -10.24 -19.50
N ALA A 269 -9.88 -9.38 -18.57
CA ALA A 269 -9.79 -9.69 -17.16
C ALA A 269 -11.05 -9.21 -16.39
N LYS A 270 -12.20 -9.75 -16.75
CA LYS A 270 -13.53 -9.28 -16.31
C LYS A 270 -13.76 -9.44 -14.81
N THR A 271 -13.17 -10.43 -14.16
CA THR A 271 -13.32 -10.67 -12.73
C THR A 271 -12.06 -10.24 -11.96
N LEU A 272 -12.23 -9.79 -10.72
CA LEU A 272 -11.11 -9.43 -9.83
C LEU A 272 -10.15 -10.62 -9.64
N LYS A 273 -10.68 -11.82 -9.56
CA LYS A 273 -9.90 -13.08 -9.49
C LYS A 273 -9.01 -13.26 -10.72
N GLN A 274 -9.55 -13.06 -11.93
CA GLN A 274 -8.77 -13.10 -13.18
C GLN A 274 -7.68 -12.05 -13.20
N GLN A 275 -7.99 -10.82 -12.75
CA GLN A 275 -7.01 -9.73 -12.66
C GLN A 275 -5.84 -10.11 -11.74
N MET A 276 -6.12 -10.69 -10.58
CA MET A 276 -5.08 -11.14 -9.66
C MET A 276 -4.22 -12.27 -10.25
N ILE A 277 -4.85 -13.29 -10.86
CA ILE A 277 -4.13 -14.42 -11.45
C ILE A 277 -3.21 -13.93 -12.58
N ILE A 278 -3.74 -13.09 -13.49
CA ILE A 278 -2.95 -12.50 -14.59
C ILE A 278 -1.84 -11.63 -14.02
N GLY A 279 -2.12 -10.82 -13.00
CA GLY A 279 -1.14 -9.96 -12.37
C GLY A 279 0.00 -10.74 -11.71
N PHE A 280 -0.31 -11.81 -10.96
CA PHE A 280 0.71 -12.69 -10.38
C PHE A 280 1.52 -13.43 -11.46
N PHE A 281 0.86 -13.86 -12.54
CA PHE A 281 1.57 -14.45 -13.68
C PHE A 281 2.55 -13.45 -14.31
N LEU A 282 2.14 -12.20 -14.50
CA LEU A 282 3.02 -11.14 -15.00
C LEU A 282 4.18 -10.87 -14.02
N PHE A 283 3.95 -10.92 -12.70
CA PHE A 283 5.04 -10.83 -11.73
C PHE A 283 6.03 -11.98 -11.88
N ILE A 284 5.55 -13.21 -12.05
CA ILE A 284 6.42 -14.37 -12.30
C ILE A 284 7.26 -14.13 -13.57
N VAL A 285 6.63 -13.73 -14.68
CA VAL A 285 7.35 -13.44 -15.93
C VAL A 285 8.38 -12.33 -15.73
N SER A 286 8.02 -11.27 -15.00
CA SER A 286 8.94 -10.18 -14.65
C SER A 286 10.17 -10.69 -13.89
N PHE A 287 9.99 -11.50 -12.86
CA PHE A 287 11.11 -12.05 -12.08
C PHE A 287 11.94 -13.07 -12.88
N VAL A 288 11.33 -13.84 -13.78
CA VAL A 288 12.05 -14.68 -14.72
C VAL A 288 12.92 -13.81 -15.64
N VAL A 289 12.37 -12.76 -16.25
CA VAL A 289 13.16 -11.84 -17.11
C VAL A 289 14.28 -11.17 -16.30
N ALA A 290 13.98 -10.71 -15.06
CA ALA A 290 14.99 -10.09 -14.20
C ALA A 290 16.12 -11.06 -13.80
N SER A 291 15.83 -12.36 -13.63
CA SER A 291 16.84 -13.36 -13.26
C SER A 291 17.88 -13.63 -14.36
N TYR A 292 17.54 -13.34 -15.64
CA TYR A 292 18.46 -13.43 -16.78
C TYR A 292 18.99 -12.07 -17.22
N ALA A 293 18.59 -10.99 -16.55
CA ALA A 293 19.00 -9.65 -16.94
C ALA A 293 20.41 -9.34 -16.44
N GLU A 294 21.32 -9.04 -17.36
CA GLU A 294 22.70 -8.58 -17.09
C GLU A 294 22.88 -7.09 -17.42
N GLN A 295 21.94 -6.52 -18.17
CA GLN A 295 21.97 -5.14 -18.63
C GLN A 295 20.71 -4.37 -18.25
N PHE A 296 20.80 -3.04 -18.24
CA PHE A 296 19.69 -2.15 -17.94
C PHE A 296 18.40 -2.47 -18.74
N THR A 297 18.54 -2.79 -20.03
CA THR A 297 17.39 -3.10 -20.91
C THR A 297 16.59 -4.31 -20.46
N GLY A 298 17.25 -5.33 -19.91
CA GLY A 298 16.59 -6.51 -19.33
C GLY A 298 15.80 -6.15 -18.09
N PHE A 299 16.39 -5.37 -17.18
CA PHE A 299 15.68 -4.87 -15.99
C PHE A 299 14.53 -3.91 -16.35
N LEU A 300 14.71 -3.08 -17.39
CA LEU A 300 13.66 -2.22 -17.90
C LEU A 300 12.45 -3.02 -18.42
N LEU A 301 12.70 -4.06 -19.21
CA LEU A 301 11.64 -4.96 -19.68
C LEU A 301 10.94 -5.64 -18.51
N ALA A 302 11.71 -6.16 -17.55
CA ALA A 302 11.15 -6.77 -16.35
C ALA A 302 10.28 -5.79 -15.55
N MET A 303 10.73 -4.54 -15.39
CA MET A 303 9.98 -3.48 -14.69
C MET A 303 8.67 -3.14 -15.42
N VAL A 304 8.67 -3.03 -16.74
CA VAL A 304 7.46 -2.79 -17.54
C VAL A 304 6.44 -3.90 -17.31
N ILE A 305 6.88 -5.17 -17.38
CA ILE A 305 6.00 -6.33 -17.13
C ILE A 305 5.47 -6.33 -15.70
N LEU A 306 6.33 -6.06 -14.71
CA LEU A 306 5.96 -5.93 -13.31
C LEU A 306 4.86 -4.88 -13.12
N THR A 307 5.04 -3.71 -13.72
CA THR A 307 4.12 -2.58 -13.58
C THR A 307 2.73 -2.92 -14.12
N ILE A 308 2.63 -3.63 -15.23
CA ILE A 308 1.33 -4.08 -15.76
C ILE A 308 0.65 -5.04 -14.76
N GLY A 309 1.41 -5.97 -14.18
CA GLY A 309 0.93 -6.86 -13.13
C GLY A 309 0.46 -6.10 -11.88
N GLU A 310 1.23 -5.11 -11.45
CA GLU A 310 0.95 -4.22 -10.33
C GLU A 310 -0.39 -3.48 -10.49
N MET A 311 -0.63 -2.91 -11.65
CA MET A 311 -1.86 -2.19 -11.98
C MET A 311 -3.09 -3.10 -11.97
N LEU A 312 -2.93 -4.42 -12.10
CA LEU A 312 -4.01 -5.40 -12.00
C LEU A 312 -4.24 -5.82 -10.54
N VAL A 313 -3.19 -6.11 -9.79
CA VAL A 313 -3.27 -6.69 -8.43
C VAL A 313 -3.65 -5.65 -7.38
N TRP A 314 -2.94 -4.50 -7.34
CA TRP A 314 -3.09 -3.55 -6.24
C TRP A 314 -4.49 -2.95 -6.08
N PRO A 315 -5.22 -2.61 -7.15
CA PRO A 315 -6.62 -2.19 -7.00
C PRO A 315 -7.59 -3.34 -6.77
N ALA A 316 -7.26 -4.57 -7.19
CA ALA A 316 -8.16 -5.72 -7.06
C ALA A 316 -8.29 -6.19 -5.59
N VAL A 317 -7.18 -6.23 -4.84
CA VAL A 317 -7.18 -6.74 -3.46
C VAL A 317 -8.08 -5.93 -2.52
N PRO A 318 -7.96 -4.59 -2.42
CA PRO A 318 -8.87 -3.80 -1.59
C PRO A 318 -10.32 -3.86 -2.09
N THR A 319 -10.56 -4.04 -3.40
CA THR A 319 -11.90 -4.23 -3.94
C THR A 319 -12.50 -5.55 -3.45
N ILE A 320 -11.75 -6.66 -3.51
CA ILE A 320 -12.21 -7.95 -2.99
C ILE A 320 -12.46 -7.87 -1.48
N ALA A 321 -11.60 -7.16 -0.75
CA ALA A 321 -11.78 -6.97 0.69
C ALA A 321 -13.10 -6.22 1.01
N ASP A 322 -13.44 -5.21 0.22
CA ASP A 322 -14.70 -4.47 0.36
C ASP A 322 -15.92 -5.36 0.03
N ASP A 323 -15.85 -6.14 -1.05
CA ASP A 323 -16.90 -7.10 -1.44
C ASP A 323 -17.11 -8.22 -0.41
N LEU A 324 -16.04 -8.67 0.25
CA LEU A 324 -16.10 -9.67 1.29
C LEU A 324 -16.57 -9.09 2.64
N ALA A 325 -16.40 -7.80 2.86
CA ALA A 325 -16.67 -7.19 4.15
C ALA A 325 -18.18 -7.22 4.47
N PRO A 326 -18.56 -7.71 5.66
CA PRO A 326 -19.92 -7.50 6.16
C PRO A 326 -20.20 -6.02 6.37
N LYS A 327 -21.48 -5.62 6.27
CA LYS A 327 -21.89 -4.24 6.57
C LYS A 327 -21.38 -3.82 7.96
N GLY A 328 -20.72 -2.68 8.06
CA GLY A 328 -20.13 -2.15 9.28
C GLY A 328 -18.77 -2.74 9.66
N ARG A 329 -18.12 -3.53 8.78
CA ARG A 329 -16.76 -4.07 8.98
C ARG A 329 -15.80 -3.78 7.81
N GLN A 330 -16.16 -2.87 6.93
CA GLN A 330 -15.32 -2.48 5.78
C GLN A 330 -13.94 -1.98 6.24
N GLY A 331 -13.91 -1.19 7.30
CA GLY A 331 -12.66 -0.68 7.86
C GLY A 331 -11.74 -1.78 8.35
N PHE A 332 -12.26 -2.74 9.12
CA PHE A 332 -11.47 -3.87 9.62
C PHE A 332 -10.87 -4.71 8.48
N TYR A 333 -11.65 -4.99 7.41
CA TYR A 333 -11.18 -5.75 6.26
C TYR A 333 -10.08 -4.99 5.49
N GLN A 334 -10.25 -3.68 5.28
CA GLN A 334 -9.22 -2.83 4.68
C GLN A 334 -7.97 -2.74 5.57
N GLY A 335 -8.15 -2.62 6.88
CA GLY A 335 -7.07 -2.64 7.87
C GLY A 335 -6.24 -3.92 7.80
N PHE A 336 -6.90 -5.08 7.69
CA PHE A 336 -6.24 -6.38 7.56
C PHE A 336 -5.41 -6.48 6.27
N VAL A 337 -5.98 -6.06 5.13
CA VAL A 337 -5.26 -6.01 3.83
C VAL A 337 -4.04 -5.08 3.90
N ASN A 338 -4.19 -3.87 4.43
CA ASN A 338 -3.08 -2.92 4.53
C ASN A 338 -2.00 -3.40 5.52
N SER A 339 -2.39 -4.05 6.62
CA SER A 339 -1.45 -4.70 7.54
C SER A 339 -0.66 -5.80 6.85
N THR A 340 -1.31 -6.61 6.01
CA THR A 340 -0.67 -7.66 5.23
C THR A 340 0.37 -7.09 4.27
N ALA A 341 0.03 -6.03 3.52
CA ALA A 341 0.96 -5.34 2.63
C ALA A 341 2.16 -4.76 3.38
N THR A 342 1.91 -4.11 4.52
CA THR A 342 2.96 -3.52 5.34
C THR A 342 3.85 -4.59 5.96
N GLY A 343 3.27 -5.72 6.40
CA GLY A 343 4.02 -6.89 6.90
C GLY A 343 4.94 -7.49 5.84
N GLY A 344 4.47 -7.63 4.61
CA GLY A 344 5.28 -8.10 3.48
C GLY A 344 6.47 -7.17 3.18
N ARG A 345 6.23 -5.86 3.19
CA ARG A 345 7.28 -4.84 3.03
C ARG A 345 8.29 -4.82 4.18
N MET A 346 7.86 -5.15 5.39
CA MET A 346 8.73 -5.22 6.56
C MET A 346 9.65 -6.45 6.53
N ILE A 347 9.09 -7.62 6.19
CA ILE A 347 9.80 -8.90 6.24
C ILE A 347 10.63 -9.13 4.98
N GLY A 348 10.15 -8.68 3.81
CA GLY A 348 10.73 -8.98 2.51
C GLY A 348 12.21 -8.62 2.37
N PRO A 349 12.65 -7.40 2.68
CA PRO A 349 14.06 -7.00 2.54
C PRO A 349 15.00 -7.85 3.41
N LEU A 350 14.57 -8.24 4.62
CA LEU A 350 15.34 -9.11 5.50
C LEU A 350 15.52 -10.49 4.87
N LEU A 351 14.43 -11.10 4.40
CA LEU A 351 14.49 -12.42 3.76
C LEU A 351 15.33 -12.38 2.48
N GLY A 352 15.14 -11.36 1.65
CA GLY A 352 15.89 -11.20 0.40
C GLY A 352 17.37 -10.98 0.63
N GLY A 353 17.74 -10.12 1.58
CA GLY A 353 19.13 -9.87 1.96
C GLY A 353 19.81 -11.14 2.49
N MET A 354 19.14 -11.85 3.43
CA MET A 354 19.69 -13.12 3.98
C MET A 354 19.93 -14.16 2.87
N ILE A 355 18.97 -14.33 1.93
CA ILE A 355 19.12 -15.30 0.84
C ILE A 355 20.23 -14.89 -0.11
N ALA A 356 20.32 -13.60 -0.46
CA ALA A 356 21.37 -13.10 -1.34
C ALA A 356 22.77 -13.19 -0.73
N ASP A 357 22.91 -12.88 0.57
CA ASP A 357 24.20 -12.85 1.26
C ASP A 357 24.72 -14.26 1.58
N TYR A 358 23.85 -15.17 2.04
CA TYR A 358 24.28 -16.53 2.43
C TYR A 358 24.28 -17.53 1.29
N TYR A 359 23.58 -17.23 0.20
CA TYR A 359 23.48 -18.13 -0.96
C TYR A 359 23.82 -17.37 -2.25
N ASN A 360 22.82 -17.01 -3.06
CA ASN A 360 22.99 -16.25 -4.31
C ASN A 360 21.68 -15.67 -4.82
N MET A 361 21.79 -14.77 -5.80
CA MET A 361 20.61 -14.14 -6.43
C MET A 361 19.71 -15.12 -7.16
N ASN A 362 20.25 -16.18 -7.77
CA ASN A 362 19.45 -17.17 -8.49
C ASN A 362 18.49 -17.90 -7.55
N LEU A 363 18.95 -18.30 -6.35
CA LEU A 363 18.08 -18.91 -5.35
C LEU A 363 17.00 -17.93 -4.88
N LEU A 364 17.33 -16.65 -4.72
CA LEU A 364 16.33 -15.63 -4.37
C LEU A 364 15.23 -15.54 -5.43
N PHE A 365 15.58 -15.49 -6.72
CA PHE A 365 14.58 -15.46 -7.80
C PHE A 365 13.71 -16.72 -7.81
N ILE A 366 14.30 -17.90 -7.62
CA ILE A 366 13.55 -19.17 -7.55
C ILE A 366 12.54 -19.15 -6.38
N ILE A 367 12.97 -18.66 -5.21
CA ILE A 367 12.09 -18.55 -4.03
C ILE A 367 10.95 -17.55 -4.32
N ILE A 368 11.23 -16.36 -4.86
CA ILE A 368 10.21 -15.36 -5.19
C ILE A 368 9.17 -15.94 -6.17
N ILE A 369 9.64 -16.59 -7.24
CA ILE A 369 8.76 -17.22 -8.22
C ILE A 369 7.89 -18.29 -7.56
N SER A 370 8.46 -19.12 -6.66
CA SER A 370 7.72 -20.14 -5.92
C SER A 370 6.65 -19.51 -4.99
N LEU A 371 6.97 -18.40 -4.31
CA LEU A 371 6.02 -17.65 -3.49
C LEU A 371 4.87 -17.08 -4.32
N LEU A 372 5.15 -16.56 -5.51
CA LEU A 372 4.13 -16.04 -6.44
C LEU A 372 3.24 -17.14 -7.02
N ILE A 373 3.80 -18.32 -7.34
CA ILE A 373 3.02 -19.51 -7.74
C ILE A 373 2.06 -19.90 -6.60
N PHE A 374 2.54 -19.93 -5.36
CA PHE A 374 1.68 -20.18 -4.21
C PHE A 374 0.61 -19.09 -4.04
N GLY A 375 0.93 -17.82 -4.35
CA GLY A 375 -0.01 -16.71 -4.40
C GLY A 375 -1.12 -16.91 -5.43
N ILE A 376 -0.82 -17.46 -6.61
CA ILE A 376 -1.84 -17.89 -7.59
C ILE A 376 -2.73 -18.98 -6.99
N PHE A 377 -2.14 -19.97 -6.33
CA PHE A 377 -2.91 -21.05 -5.70
C PHE A 377 -3.88 -20.53 -4.64
N THR A 378 -3.43 -19.64 -3.73
CA THR A 378 -4.33 -19.02 -2.74
C THR A 378 -5.44 -18.21 -3.39
N THR A 379 -5.13 -17.49 -4.49
CA THR A 379 -6.13 -16.77 -5.28
C THR A 379 -7.15 -17.69 -5.95
N LEU A 380 -6.76 -18.89 -6.37
CA LEU A 380 -7.66 -19.86 -6.96
C LEU A 380 -8.64 -20.46 -5.96
N ILE A 381 -8.26 -20.54 -4.68
CA ILE A 381 -9.06 -21.27 -3.66
C ILE A 381 -9.81 -20.37 -2.68
N TYR A 382 -9.48 -19.06 -2.57
CA TYR A 382 -10.02 -18.20 -1.51
C TYR A 382 -11.56 -18.14 -1.48
N ASP A 383 -12.23 -18.21 -2.65
CA ASP A 383 -13.67 -18.09 -2.82
C ASP A 383 -14.41 -19.46 -2.95
N LYS A 384 -13.69 -20.60 -2.98
CA LYS A 384 -14.31 -21.92 -3.21
C LYS A 384 -15.37 -22.26 -2.17
N ARG A 385 -15.09 -22.03 -0.88
CA ARG A 385 -16.05 -22.32 0.19
C ARG A 385 -17.27 -21.40 0.16
N LEU A 386 -17.10 -20.16 -0.25
CA LEU A 386 -18.20 -19.21 -0.41
C LEU A 386 -19.14 -19.64 -1.53
N LYS A 387 -18.60 -20.07 -2.67
CA LYS A 387 -19.39 -20.57 -3.81
C LYS A 387 -20.14 -21.84 -3.48
N ALA A 388 -19.49 -22.81 -2.85
CA ALA A 388 -20.12 -24.05 -2.43
C ALA A 388 -21.33 -23.81 -1.49
N THR A 389 -21.24 -22.83 -0.60
CA THR A 389 -22.34 -22.49 0.33
C THR A 389 -23.51 -21.81 -0.39
N ILE A 390 -23.25 -21.04 -1.43
CA ILE A 390 -24.29 -20.41 -2.27
C ILE A 390 -25.01 -21.47 -3.12
N GLU A 391 -24.25 -22.40 -3.73
CA GLU A 391 -24.80 -23.50 -4.55
C GLU A 391 -25.64 -24.48 -3.76
N LEU A 392 -25.32 -24.72 -2.48
CA LEU A 392 -26.10 -25.59 -1.57
C LEU A 392 -27.38 -24.92 -1.03
N GLY A 393 -27.76 -23.72 -1.48
CA GLY A 393 -29.02 -23.06 -1.15
C GLY A 393 -29.15 -22.62 0.31
N THR A 394 -28.08 -22.66 1.10
CA THR A 394 -28.08 -22.23 2.52
C THR A 394 -27.99 -20.71 2.68
N VAL A 395 -27.95 -19.97 1.56
CA VAL A 395 -27.90 -18.49 1.53
C VAL A 395 -28.81 -17.97 0.41
N PRO A 396 -29.85 -17.15 0.70
CA PRO A 396 -30.56 -16.42 -0.35
C PRO A 396 -29.61 -15.46 -1.06
N ASN A 397 -29.73 -15.38 -2.38
CA ASN A 397 -29.06 -14.37 -3.20
C ASN A 397 -29.45 -12.96 -2.68
N GLN A 398 -28.48 -12.20 -2.21
CA GLN A 398 -28.60 -10.75 -1.96
C GLN A 398 -27.50 -10.01 -2.71
#